data_79c09db379cda6c960455ff0304e0fa3
#
_entry.id   79c09db379cda6c960455ff0304e0fa3
#
_cell.length_a   1.000
_cell.length_b   1.000
_cell.length_c   1.000
_cell.angle_alpha   90.00
_cell.angle_beta   90.00
_cell.angle_gamma   90.00
#
_symmetry.space_group_name_H-M   'P 1'
#
loop_
_entity.id
_entity.type
_entity.pdbx_description
1 polymer ?
#
loop_
_entity_poly.entity_id
_entity_poly.type
_entity_poly.pdbx_seq_one_letter_code
_entity_poly.pdbx_strand_id
1 'polypeptide(L)'
;MATHDTACTIVPYFKIHSGKGQDFRMLAEQCVEQTKQEDGCLYYGFTFSEDQAHCREGYRDGESVLAHVQNIGPLLGELLKNADLTKLEIHGPEKELAKLRGPLAELKAQYFTLEYGFRR
;
A
#
# COMPACT_ATOMS: atom_id res chain seq x y z
N MET A 1 -25.29 8.62 4.63
CA MET A 1 -24.45 9.67 5.17
C MET A 1 -23.01 9.52 4.74
N ALA A 2 -22.41 10.56 4.16
CA ALA A 2 -21.03 10.49 3.73
C ALA A 2 -20.08 10.47 4.93
N THR A 3 -18.92 9.86 4.75
CA THR A 3 -17.89 9.85 5.76
C THR A 3 -17.12 11.17 5.77
N HIS A 4 -16.62 11.56 6.92
CA HIS A 4 -15.69 12.68 7.08
C HIS A 4 -14.25 12.22 7.25
N ASP A 5 -14.00 10.91 7.15
CA ASP A 5 -12.67 10.37 7.28
C ASP A 5 -11.79 10.79 6.09
N THR A 6 -10.50 10.89 6.33
CA THR A 6 -9.50 11.19 5.29
C THR A 6 -8.60 9.99 5.02
N ALA A 7 -8.69 8.94 5.82
CA ALA A 7 -7.78 7.81 5.72
C ALA A 7 -7.90 7.10 4.37
N CYS A 8 -6.74 6.73 3.83
CA CYS A 8 -6.64 5.96 2.60
C CYS A 8 -5.96 4.63 2.90
N THR A 9 -6.37 3.58 2.20
CA THR A 9 -5.69 2.28 2.29
C THR A 9 -5.14 1.91 0.93
N ILE A 10 -3.96 1.31 0.94
CA ILE A 10 -3.37 0.68 -0.24
C ILE A 10 -3.51 -0.81 -0.05
N VAL A 11 -3.95 -1.52 -1.07
CA VAL A 11 -4.28 -2.94 -1.00
C VAL A 11 -3.55 -3.67 -2.12
N PRO A 12 -2.25 -3.98 -1.92
CA PRO A 12 -1.47 -4.73 -2.90
C PRO A 12 -1.51 -6.22 -2.60
N TYR A 13 -1.53 -7.03 -3.67
CA TYR A 13 -1.38 -8.47 -3.58
C TYR A 13 -0.21 -8.90 -4.45
N PHE A 14 0.61 -9.77 -3.91
CA PHE A 14 1.81 -10.26 -4.59
C PHE A 14 1.76 -11.77 -4.73
N LYS A 15 2.25 -12.27 -5.86
CA LYS A 15 2.55 -13.68 -6.01
C LYS A 15 4.08 -13.83 -6.00
N ILE A 16 4.60 -14.53 -5.00
CA ILE A 16 6.02 -14.67 -4.81
C ILE A 16 6.57 -15.67 -5.82
N HIS A 17 7.70 -15.32 -6.46
CA HIS A 17 8.34 -16.19 -7.43
C HIS A 17 8.86 -17.45 -6.74
N SER A 18 8.88 -18.56 -7.47
CA SER A 18 9.37 -19.85 -6.96
C SER A 18 10.78 -19.70 -6.41
N GLY A 19 10.99 -20.18 -5.18
CA GLY A 19 12.29 -20.12 -4.51
C GLY A 19 12.65 -18.75 -3.93
N LYS A 20 11.77 -17.76 -4.01
CA LYS A 20 12.08 -16.40 -3.59
C LYS A 20 11.36 -15.98 -2.28
N GLY A 21 10.75 -16.94 -1.60
CA GLY A 21 9.98 -16.63 -0.39
C GLY A 21 10.79 -15.98 0.71
N GLN A 22 12.01 -16.44 0.93
CA GLN A 22 12.87 -15.88 1.98
C GLN A 22 13.38 -14.49 1.60
N ASP A 23 13.80 -14.32 0.36
CA ASP A 23 14.26 -13.00 -0.13
C ASP A 23 13.13 -11.98 -0.03
N PHE A 24 11.91 -12.37 -0.41
CA PHE A 24 10.74 -11.50 -0.29
C PHE A 24 10.52 -11.09 1.17
N ARG A 25 10.60 -12.04 2.10
CA ARG A 25 10.36 -11.76 3.51
C ARG A 25 11.40 -10.81 4.10
N MET A 26 12.67 -10.97 3.70
CA MET A 26 13.71 -10.05 4.15
C MET A 26 13.44 -8.62 3.68
N LEU A 27 13.02 -8.47 2.43
CA LEU A 27 12.68 -7.16 1.90
C LEU A 27 11.42 -6.59 2.57
N ALA A 28 10.45 -7.46 2.85
CA ALA A 28 9.24 -7.04 3.56
C ALA A 28 9.56 -6.48 4.94
N GLU A 29 10.48 -7.11 5.67
CA GLU A 29 10.93 -6.59 6.96
C GLU A 29 11.58 -5.22 6.83
N GLN A 30 12.38 -5.02 5.78
CA GLN A 30 12.99 -3.71 5.52
C GLN A 30 11.91 -2.66 5.22
N CYS A 31 10.88 -3.04 4.47
CA CYS A 31 9.75 -2.15 4.20
C CYS A 31 9.08 -1.74 5.49
N VAL A 32 8.84 -2.68 6.40
CA VAL A 32 8.22 -2.38 7.70
C VAL A 32 9.07 -1.39 8.49
N GLU A 33 10.37 -1.65 8.60
CA GLU A 33 11.25 -0.77 9.37
C GLU A 33 11.32 0.64 8.78
N GLN A 34 11.36 0.75 7.47
CA GLN A 34 11.41 2.05 6.81
C GLN A 34 10.08 2.80 6.94
N THR A 35 8.97 2.08 6.85
CA THR A 35 7.63 2.68 6.94
C THR A 35 7.32 3.16 8.35
N LYS A 36 7.88 2.53 9.39
CA LYS A 36 7.70 2.97 10.77
C LYS A 36 8.07 4.43 10.99
N GLN A 37 8.93 4.99 10.17
CA GLN A 37 9.40 6.36 10.32
C GLN A 37 8.45 7.38 9.69
N GLU A 38 7.39 6.92 9.04
CA GLU A 38 6.41 7.81 8.39
C GLU A 38 5.32 8.21 9.39
N ASP A 39 5.21 9.50 9.67
CA ASP A 39 4.23 10.02 10.63
C ASP A 39 2.79 9.76 10.18
N GLY A 40 2.55 9.73 8.88
CA GLY A 40 1.20 9.57 8.34
C GLY A 40 0.75 8.14 8.14
N CYS A 41 1.61 7.16 8.39
CA CYS A 41 1.22 5.76 8.28
C CYS A 41 0.54 5.30 9.58
N LEU A 42 -0.70 4.81 9.46
CA LEU A 42 -1.49 4.39 10.62
C LEU A 42 -1.22 2.94 11.00
N TYR A 43 -1.01 2.09 10.02
CA TYR A 43 -0.66 0.67 10.22
C TYR A 43 -0.05 0.13 8.94
N TYR A 44 0.79 -0.89 9.10
CA TYR A 44 1.51 -1.45 7.96
C TYR A 44 1.98 -2.86 8.34
N GLY A 45 1.64 -3.86 7.56
CA GLY A 45 2.06 -5.20 7.87
C GLY A 45 1.79 -6.18 6.75
N PHE A 46 2.69 -7.14 6.58
CA PHE A 46 2.59 -8.19 5.56
C PHE A 46 1.93 -9.43 6.12
N THR A 47 1.05 -10.01 5.33
CA THR A 47 0.41 -11.30 5.62
C THR A 47 0.71 -12.25 4.47
N PHE A 48 0.73 -13.53 4.77
CA PHE A 48 1.13 -14.57 3.81
C PHE A 48 0.13 -15.69 3.77
N SER A 49 -0.15 -16.18 2.57
CA SER A 49 -0.94 -17.38 2.35
C SER A 49 -0.26 -18.14 1.21
N GLU A 50 0.45 -19.22 1.55
CA GLU A 50 1.23 -20.02 0.62
C GLU A 50 2.22 -19.13 -0.16
N ASP A 51 2.14 -19.04 -1.49
CA ASP A 51 3.03 -18.21 -2.30
C ASP A 51 2.50 -16.80 -2.53
N GLN A 52 1.43 -16.42 -1.83
CA GLN A 52 0.85 -15.07 -1.95
C GLN A 52 1.17 -14.25 -0.73
N ALA A 53 1.33 -12.96 -0.95
CA ALA A 53 1.54 -12.00 0.13
C ALA A 53 0.61 -10.80 -0.08
N HIS A 54 0.21 -10.20 1.03
CA HIS A 54 -0.59 -9.00 1.03
C HIS A 54 -0.03 -8.06 2.09
N CYS A 55 -0.01 -6.78 1.79
CA CYS A 55 0.35 -5.78 2.78
C CYS A 55 -0.91 -5.02 3.18
N ARG A 56 -1.29 -5.12 4.46
CA ARG A 56 -2.37 -4.27 4.98
C ARG A 56 -1.74 -2.96 5.43
N GLU A 57 -2.25 -1.86 4.90
CA GLU A 57 -1.63 -0.57 5.17
C GLU A 57 -2.67 0.54 5.09
N GLY A 58 -2.55 1.49 6.02
CA GLY A 58 -3.44 2.62 6.07
C GLY A 58 -2.68 3.91 6.33
N TYR A 59 -3.17 4.99 5.74
CA TYR A 59 -2.53 6.30 5.79
C TYR A 59 -3.54 7.36 6.18
N ARG A 60 -3.07 8.37 6.90
CA ARG A 60 -3.92 9.42 7.44
C ARG A 60 -4.67 10.20 6.35
N ASP A 61 -4.05 10.37 5.18
CA ASP A 61 -4.58 11.16 4.08
C ASP A 61 -3.85 10.84 2.78
N GLY A 62 -4.22 11.51 1.69
CA GLY A 62 -3.58 11.30 0.39
C GLY A 62 -2.12 11.71 0.38
N GLU A 63 -1.77 12.83 1.03
CA GLU A 63 -0.39 13.27 1.10
C GLU A 63 0.49 12.22 1.76
N SER A 64 -0.04 11.54 2.79
CA SER A 64 0.70 10.49 3.48
C SER A 64 0.91 9.26 2.60
N VAL A 65 -0.04 8.95 1.70
CA VAL A 65 0.15 7.92 0.70
C VAL A 65 1.30 8.29 -0.24
N LEU A 66 1.32 9.53 -0.73
CA LEU A 66 2.38 9.97 -1.64
C LEU A 66 3.75 9.92 -0.96
N ALA A 67 3.83 10.34 0.30
CA ALA A 67 5.07 10.27 1.07
C ALA A 67 5.54 8.81 1.22
N HIS A 68 4.61 7.89 1.46
CA HIS A 68 4.94 6.47 1.57
C HIS A 68 5.51 5.92 0.26
N VAL A 69 4.82 6.18 -0.85
CA VAL A 69 5.25 5.66 -2.16
C VAL A 69 6.66 6.16 -2.49
N GLN A 70 6.95 7.42 -2.18
CA GLN A 70 8.28 7.98 -2.39
C GLN A 70 9.32 7.31 -1.48
N ASN A 71 8.98 7.13 -0.20
CA ASN A 71 9.88 6.55 0.79
C ASN A 71 10.22 5.10 0.48
N ILE A 72 9.22 4.30 0.06
CA ILE A 72 9.38 2.86 -0.12
C ILE A 72 9.79 2.49 -1.55
N GLY A 73 9.78 3.44 -2.48
CA GLY A 73 9.98 3.16 -3.90
C GLY A 73 11.15 2.24 -4.24
N PRO A 74 12.37 2.53 -3.74
CA PRO A 74 13.51 1.65 -4.03
C PRO A 74 13.32 0.22 -3.51
N LEU A 75 12.75 0.06 -2.31
CA LEU A 75 12.49 -1.27 -1.75
C LEU A 75 11.39 -1.98 -2.52
N LEU A 76 10.36 -1.25 -2.97
CA LEU A 76 9.32 -1.83 -3.80
C LEU A 76 9.92 -2.36 -5.10
N GLY A 77 10.84 -1.62 -5.71
CA GLY A 77 11.53 -2.08 -6.91
C GLY A 77 12.26 -3.39 -6.69
N GLU A 78 12.93 -3.54 -5.54
CA GLU A 78 13.60 -4.79 -5.21
C GLU A 78 12.60 -5.92 -4.94
N LEU A 79 11.51 -5.60 -4.24
CA LEU A 79 10.46 -6.56 -3.95
C LEU A 79 9.88 -7.15 -5.26
N LEU A 80 9.67 -6.30 -6.25
CA LEU A 80 9.09 -6.70 -7.54
C LEU A 80 10.04 -7.52 -8.42
N LYS A 81 11.28 -7.67 -8.02
CA LYS A 81 12.19 -8.64 -8.65
C LYS A 81 11.93 -10.07 -8.13
N ASN A 82 11.24 -10.18 -7.00
CA ASN A 82 11.01 -11.46 -6.32
C ASN A 82 9.54 -11.88 -6.34
N ALA A 83 8.66 -11.04 -6.84
CA ALA A 83 7.22 -11.31 -6.85
C ALA A 83 6.53 -10.50 -7.94
N ASP A 84 5.37 -10.98 -8.37
CA ASP A 84 4.50 -10.22 -9.27
C ASP A 84 3.45 -9.50 -8.44
N LEU A 85 3.23 -8.22 -8.75
CA LEU A 85 2.11 -7.47 -8.18
C LEU A 85 0.86 -7.86 -8.97
N THR A 86 0.03 -8.71 -8.40
CA THR A 86 -1.12 -9.27 -9.12
C THR A 86 -2.35 -8.40 -9.04
N LYS A 87 -2.45 -7.55 -8.00
CA LYS A 87 -3.59 -6.67 -7.83
C LYS A 87 -3.17 -5.50 -6.96
N LEU A 88 -3.63 -4.31 -7.35
CA LEU A 88 -3.39 -3.10 -6.55
C LEU A 88 -4.66 -2.27 -6.52
N GLU A 89 -5.16 -2.03 -5.30
CA GLU A 89 -6.31 -1.16 -5.08
C GLU A 89 -5.92 -0.04 -4.13
N ILE A 90 -6.58 1.10 -4.30
CA ILE A 90 -6.44 2.22 -3.37
C ILE A 90 -7.86 2.64 -2.98
N HIS A 91 -8.13 2.67 -1.68
CA HIS A 91 -9.43 3.00 -1.13
C HIS A 91 -9.34 4.29 -0.31
N GLY A 92 -10.33 5.13 -0.40
CA GLY A 92 -10.39 6.34 0.40
C GLY A 92 -11.53 7.25 -0.04
N PRO A 93 -11.77 8.34 0.67
CA PRO A 93 -12.77 9.32 0.23
C PRO A 93 -12.29 10.02 -1.03
N GLU A 94 -13.21 10.39 -1.89
CA GLU A 94 -12.89 10.94 -3.21
C GLU A 94 -11.94 12.14 -3.14
N LYS A 95 -12.11 12.98 -2.14
CA LYS A 95 -11.29 14.16 -1.97
C LYS A 95 -9.80 13.82 -1.83
N GLU A 96 -9.52 12.70 -1.17
CA GLU A 96 -8.14 12.23 -0.99
C GLU A 96 -7.66 11.46 -2.22
N LEU A 97 -8.52 10.64 -2.82
CA LEU A 97 -8.16 9.89 -4.03
C LEU A 97 -7.83 10.81 -5.20
N ALA A 98 -8.50 11.96 -5.28
CA ALA A 98 -8.23 12.93 -6.33
C ALA A 98 -6.79 13.42 -6.31
N LYS A 99 -6.13 13.42 -5.15
CA LYS A 99 -4.73 13.82 -5.01
C LYS A 99 -3.78 12.75 -5.53
N LEU A 100 -4.24 11.52 -5.70
CA LEU A 100 -3.41 10.36 -5.99
C LEU A 100 -3.41 9.95 -7.46
N ARG A 101 -4.54 10.14 -8.14
CA ARG A 101 -4.71 9.60 -9.49
C ARG A 101 -3.64 10.07 -10.47
N GLY A 102 -3.29 11.35 -10.44
CA GLY A 102 -2.23 11.87 -11.29
C GLY A 102 -0.84 11.38 -10.91
N PRO A 103 -0.37 11.66 -9.68
CA PRO A 103 0.97 11.25 -9.27
C PRO A 103 1.20 9.73 -9.32
N LEU A 104 0.15 8.92 -9.10
CA LEU A 104 0.29 7.45 -9.07
C LEU A 104 -0.25 6.78 -10.34
N ALA A 105 -0.41 7.52 -11.43
CA ALA A 105 -0.98 6.99 -12.66
C ALA A 105 -0.25 5.75 -13.17
N GLU A 106 1.08 5.70 -13.04
CA GLU A 106 1.89 4.60 -13.53
C GLU A 106 1.67 3.29 -12.78
N LEU A 107 1.16 3.36 -11.55
CA LEU A 107 0.88 2.16 -10.76
C LEU A 107 -0.35 1.42 -11.25
N LYS A 108 -1.20 2.07 -12.04
CA LYS A 108 -2.40 1.47 -12.63
C LYS A 108 -3.30 0.80 -11.59
N ALA A 109 -3.45 1.47 -10.43
CA ALA A 109 -4.30 0.97 -9.37
C ALA A 109 -5.77 1.13 -9.73
N GLN A 110 -6.60 0.26 -9.17
CA GLN A 110 -8.03 0.45 -9.20
C GLN A 110 -8.41 1.27 -7.97
N TYR A 111 -9.19 2.33 -8.17
CA TYR A 111 -9.60 3.22 -7.08
C TYR A 111 -11.01 2.91 -6.63
N PHE A 112 -11.20 2.83 -5.32
CA PHE A 112 -12.49 2.58 -4.70
C PHE A 112 -12.81 3.72 -3.75
N THR A 113 -13.89 4.44 -4.02
CA THR A 113 -14.28 5.61 -3.24
C THR A 113 -15.03 5.20 -1.98
N LEU A 114 -14.51 5.62 -0.83
CA LEU A 114 -15.19 5.40 0.45
C LEU A 114 -16.36 6.37 0.56
N GLU A 115 -17.57 5.85 0.65
CA GLU A 115 -18.78 6.68 0.75
C GLU A 115 -19.40 6.60 2.13
N TYR A 116 -19.35 5.43 2.76
CA TYR A 116 -20.01 5.20 4.05
C TYR A 116 -19.06 4.49 4.99
N GLY A 117 -18.94 4.97 6.21
CA GLY A 117 -18.10 4.31 7.19
C GLY A 117 -17.62 5.27 8.27
N PHE A 118 -16.87 4.72 9.21
CA PHE A 118 -16.24 5.52 10.26
C PHE A 118 -14.90 4.91 10.63
N ARG A 119 -14.08 5.71 11.29
CA ARG A 119 -12.80 5.26 11.85
C ARG A 119 -12.68 5.80 13.26
N ARG A 120 -12.25 4.95 14.18
CA ARG A 120 -11.99 5.37 15.56
C ARG A 120 -10.61 6.00 15.73
#